data_44082db44bfd85ac42244242cc327aa0
#
_entry.id   44082db44bfd85ac42244242cc327aa0
#
_cell.length_a   1.000
_cell.length_b   1.000
_cell.length_c   1.000
_cell.angle_alpha   90.00
_cell.angle_beta   90.00
_cell.angle_gamma   90.00
#
_symmetry.space_group_name_H-M   'P 1'
#
loop_
_entity.id
_entity.type
_entity.pdbx_description
1 polymer ?
#
loop_
_entity_poly.entity_id
_entity_poly.type
_entity_poly.pdbx_seq_one_letter_code
_entity_poly.pdbx_strand_id
1 'polypeptide(L)'
;MAHLACYEFTQLPIDIIDILENDISEFNLQTDTSLLINNKVDKKIRNSNNAWIPESHWIAGWLWYYVERVNRGNFCYDILDIDSGTLQYTHYGPNQFYNWHRDDDIDRMYTPKEKIQSNSNIGGDQLAIQGEMVRKLSFSLQLSAPEDYRGGELEFIDNMNKPFLAPKQRGTMIVFDSRVRHRVRKVKSGLRKSIVGWVMGPRWK
;
A
#
# COMPACT_ATOMS: atom_id res chain seq x y z
N MET A 1 -16.37 -8.87 16.04
CA MET A 1 -15.35 -9.76 15.45
C MET A 1 -15.37 -9.80 13.91
N ALA A 2 -16.37 -9.23 13.25
CA ALA A 2 -16.45 -9.25 11.77
C ALA A 2 -15.42 -8.33 11.07
N HIS A 3 -14.77 -7.43 11.78
CA HIS A 3 -13.80 -6.49 11.18
C HIS A 3 -12.44 -7.13 10.88
N LEU A 4 -12.10 -8.21 11.58
CA LEU A 4 -10.78 -8.87 11.43
C LEU A 4 -10.66 -9.66 10.12
N ALA A 5 -11.76 -9.89 9.41
CA ALA A 5 -11.72 -10.53 8.09
C ALA A 5 -11.12 -9.65 6.98
N CYS A 6 -10.99 -8.34 7.20
CA CYS A 6 -10.54 -7.39 6.19
C CYS A 6 -9.07 -7.02 6.30
N TYR A 7 -8.46 -7.20 7.46
CA TYR A 7 -7.04 -6.87 7.68
C TYR A 7 -6.44 -7.67 8.84
N GLU A 8 -5.13 -7.79 8.79
CA GLU A 8 -4.28 -8.34 9.86
C GLU A 8 -3.14 -7.37 10.11
N PHE A 9 -2.64 -7.31 11.35
CA PHE A 9 -1.47 -6.50 11.66
C PHE A 9 -0.44 -7.28 12.48
N THR A 10 0.83 -6.97 12.23
CA THR A 10 1.98 -7.58 12.91
C THR A 10 2.94 -6.49 13.34
N GLN A 11 3.41 -6.56 14.58
CA GLN A 11 4.47 -5.68 15.07
C GLN A 11 5.83 -6.23 14.62
N LEU A 12 6.56 -5.45 13.82
CA LEU A 12 7.89 -5.80 13.34
C LEU A 12 8.98 -5.31 14.32
N PRO A 13 10.16 -5.96 14.38
CA PRO A 13 11.25 -5.54 15.25
C PRO A 13 11.73 -4.11 14.93
N ILE A 14 11.87 -3.28 15.96
CA ILE A 14 12.19 -1.86 15.79
C ILE A 14 13.61 -1.65 15.29
N ASP A 15 14.56 -2.44 15.74
CA ASP A 15 15.96 -2.42 15.25
C ASP A 15 16.07 -2.69 13.75
N ILE A 16 15.24 -3.58 13.21
CA ILE A 16 15.17 -3.79 11.76
C ILE A 16 14.54 -2.58 11.05
N ILE A 17 13.54 -1.95 11.67
CA ILE A 17 12.96 -0.71 11.14
C ILE A 17 13.99 0.43 11.12
N ASP A 18 14.87 0.52 12.12
CA ASP A 18 15.94 1.51 12.16
C ASP A 18 16.97 1.29 11.03
N ILE A 19 17.38 0.03 10.80
CA ILE A 19 18.26 -0.33 9.68
C ILE A 19 17.59 0.05 8.35
N LEU A 20 16.34 -0.30 8.19
CA LEU A 20 15.57 0.02 7.00
C LEU A 20 15.49 1.53 6.73
N GLU A 21 15.16 2.32 7.73
CA GLU A 21 15.06 3.78 7.57
C GLU A 21 16.42 4.40 7.21
N ASN A 22 17.52 3.89 7.76
CA ASN A 22 18.87 4.31 7.38
C ASN A 22 19.15 4.00 5.91
N ASP A 23 18.89 2.77 5.46
CA ASP A 23 19.09 2.37 4.06
C ASP A 23 18.26 3.24 3.10
N ILE A 24 16.97 3.45 3.42
CA ILE A 24 16.07 4.25 2.59
C ILE A 24 16.49 5.73 2.58
N SER A 25 17.08 6.26 3.65
CA SER A 25 17.51 7.66 3.72
C SER A 25 18.67 7.97 2.74
N GLU A 26 19.45 6.97 2.37
CA GLU A 26 20.54 7.10 1.40
C GLU A 26 20.05 7.17 -0.05
N PHE A 27 18.83 6.69 -0.31
CA PHE A 27 18.23 6.89 -1.63
C PHE A 27 17.87 8.37 -1.81
N ASN A 28 18.37 8.97 -2.89
CA ASN A 28 17.89 10.27 -3.38
C ASN A 28 16.41 10.12 -3.76
N LEU A 29 15.56 10.12 -2.74
CA LEU A 29 14.12 10.00 -2.89
C LEU A 29 13.62 11.26 -3.57
N GLN A 30 13.55 11.22 -4.90
CA GLN A 30 12.81 12.23 -5.64
C GLN A 30 11.37 12.14 -5.17
N THR A 31 10.96 13.15 -4.43
CA THR A 31 9.58 13.28 -3.96
C THR A 31 8.68 13.63 -5.15
N ASP A 32 8.41 12.64 -5.97
CA ASP A 32 7.41 12.78 -7.01
C ASP A 32 6.04 12.88 -6.35
N THR A 33 5.31 13.89 -6.73
CA THR A 33 3.89 13.99 -6.41
C THR A 33 3.20 12.72 -6.90
N SER A 34 2.53 12.04 -5.99
CA SER A 34 1.87 10.76 -6.22
C SER A 34 1.01 10.77 -7.47
N LEU A 35 1.37 9.93 -8.43
CA LEU A 35 0.56 9.72 -9.62
C LEU A 35 -0.65 8.83 -9.26
N LEU A 36 -1.82 9.20 -9.73
CA LEU A 36 -2.99 8.33 -9.77
C LEU A 36 -2.90 7.40 -11.00
N ILE A 37 -3.72 6.37 -11.02
CA ILE A 37 -3.79 5.30 -12.05
C ILE A 37 -3.72 5.81 -13.51
N ASN A 38 -4.04 7.09 -13.76
CA ASN A 38 -4.03 7.70 -15.09
C ASN A 38 -2.85 8.68 -15.30
N ASN A 39 -1.74 8.54 -14.57
CA ASN A 39 -0.61 9.49 -14.60
C ASN A 39 -1.02 10.96 -14.36
N LYS A 40 -2.19 11.20 -13.76
CA LYS A 40 -2.67 12.53 -13.41
C LYS A 40 -2.50 12.77 -11.91
N VAL A 41 -1.87 13.88 -11.57
CA VAL A 41 -1.81 14.38 -10.20
C VAL A 41 -3.13 15.07 -9.89
N ASP A 42 -4.00 14.44 -9.10
CA ASP A 42 -5.16 15.12 -8.53
C ASP A 42 -4.96 15.34 -7.02
N LYS A 43 -4.46 16.51 -6.68
CA LYS A 43 -4.23 16.92 -5.28
C LYS A 43 -5.50 16.94 -4.43
N LYS A 44 -6.70 16.85 -5.02
CA LYS A 44 -7.96 16.72 -4.30
C LYS A 44 -8.20 15.27 -3.84
N ILE A 45 -7.61 14.30 -4.52
CA ILE A 45 -7.71 12.87 -4.18
C ILE A 45 -6.53 12.46 -3.30
N ARG A 46 -5.30 12.79 -3.71
CA ARG A 46 -4.09 12.44 -3.01
C ARG A 46 -3.11 13.61 -2.99
N ASN A 47 -2.56 13.89 -1.83
CA ASN A 47 -1.46 14.82 -1.65
C ASN A 47 -0.45 14.13 -0.71
N SER A 48 0.64 13.62 -1.25
CA SER A 48 1.72 12.93 -0.53
C SER A 48 3.01 13.03 -1.34
N ASN A 49 4.13 12.80 -0.69
CA ASN A 49 5.42 12.65 -1.36
C ASN A 49 5.79 11.17 -1.35
N ASN A 50 6.20 10.64 -2.49
CA ASN A 50 6.56 9.22 -2.62
C ASN A 50 7.92 9.07 -3.25
N ALA A 51 8.60 7.99 -2.87
CA ALA A 51 9.75 7.48 -3.57
C ALA A 51 9.57 5.98 -3.81
N TRP A 52 10.07 5.53 -4.93
CA TRP A 52 10.01 4.12 -5.30
C TRP A 52 11.23 3.40 -4.74
N ILE A 53 11.00 2.30 -4.03
CA ILE A 53 12.05 1.43 -3.55
C ILE A 53 12.40 0.47 -4.70
N PRO A 54 13.69 0.34 -5.08
CA PRO A 54 14.09 -0.57 -6.13
C PRO A 54 13.66 -2.02 -5.82
N GLU A 55 13.22 -2.74 -6.83
CA GLU A 55 12.81 -4.14 -6.72
C GLU A 55 13.93 -5.04 -6.15
N SER A 56 15.18 -4.71 -6.47
CA SER A 56 16.37 -5.41 -5.96
C SER A 56 16.67 -5.15 -4.48
N HIS A 57 15.94 -4.25 -3.82
CA HIS A 57 16.20 -3.93 -2.42
C HIS A 57 15.77 -5.08 -1.50
N TRP A 58 16.61 -5.43 -0.54
CA TRP A 58 16.38 -6.55 0.39
C TRP A 58 15.04 -6.51 1.13
N ILE A 59 14.48 -5.29 1.32
CA ILE A 59 13.21 -5.09 2.02
C ILE A 59 12.04 -5.81 1.36
N ALA A 60 12.04 -5.93 0.03
CA ALA A 60 10.95 -6.59 -0.69
C ALA A 60 10.79 -8.04 -0.23
N GLY A 61 11.90 -8.81 -0.17
CA GLY A 61 11.88 -10.18 0.31
C GLY A 61 11.49 -10.30 1.79
N TRP A 62 11.94 -9.35 2.62
CA TRP A 62 11.58 -9.33 4.04
C TRP A 62 10.08 -9.03 4.26
N LEU A 63 9.53 -8.06 3.55
CA LEU A 63 8.09 -7.76 3.60
C LEU A 63 7.27 -8.91 3.02
N TRP A 64 7.73 -9.54 1.94
CA TRP A 64 7.10 -10.71 1.36
C TRP A 64 6.93 -11.86 2.36
N TYR A 65 7.95 -12.14 3.16
CA TYR A 65 7.85 -13.15 4.22
C TYR A 65 6.66 -12.91 5.16
N TYR A 66 6.47 -11.67 5.61
CA TYR A 66 5.34 -11.33 6.50
C TYR A 66 4.00 -11.38 5.78
N VAL A 67 3.93 -10.90 4.56
CA VAL A 67 2.72 -11.00 3.73
C VAL A 67 2.31 -12.45 3.55
N GLU A 68 3.23 -13.32 3.16
CA GLU A 68 2.95 -14.74 2.98
C GLU A 68 2.48 -15.42 4.25
N ARG A 69 3.14 -15.11 5.37
CA ARG A 69 2.76 -15.63 6.69
C ARG A 69 1.34 -15.24 7.06
N VAL A 70 1.00 -13.96 6.89
CA VAL A 70 -0.34 -13.42 7.16
C VAL A 70 -1.37 -14.02 6.20
N ASN A 71 -1.03 -14.15 4.92
CA ASN A 71 -1.92 -14.75 3.94
C ASN A 71 -2.25 -16.21 4.29
N ARG A 72 -1.24 -17.01 4.62
CA ARG A 72 -1.44 -18.41 5.00
C ARG A 72 -2.29 -18.58 6.26
N GLY A 73 -2.15 -17.67 7.22
CA GLY A 73 -2.86 -17.74 8.50
C GLY A 73 -4.27 -17.15 8.47
N ASN A 74 -4.56 -16.23 7.54
CA ASN A 74 -5.77 -15.42 7.61
C ASN A 74 -6.54 -15.34 6.30
N PHE A 75 -5.93 -14.88 5.20
CA PHE A 75 -6.64 -14.64 3.94
C PHE A 75 -6.78 -15.87 3.07
N CYS A 76 -5.76 -16.71 3.02
CA CYS A 76 -5.69 -17.92 2.17
C CYS A 76 -5.94 -17.60 0.68
N TYR A 77 -5.49 -16.44 0.23
CA TYR A 77 -5.61 -16.04 -1.16
C TYR A 77 -4.52 -16.67 -2.01
N ASP A 78 -4.86 -16.91 -3.28
CA ASP A 78 -3.88 -17.27 -4.30
C ASP A 78 -3.10 -16.01 -4.68
N ILE A 79 -1.89 -15.87 -4.15
CA ILE A 79 -0.97 -14.76 -4.36
C ILE A 79 0.33 -15.25 -4.99
N LEU A 80 1.00 -14.40 -5.74
CA LEU A 80 2.24 -14.76 -6.44
C LEU A 80 3.45 -13.96 -5.99
N ASP A 81 3.34 -12.64 -5.94
CA ASP A 81 4.46 -11.75 -5.62
C ASP A 81 3.97 -10.36 -5.20
N ILE A 82 4.88 -9.56 -4.64
CA ILE A 82 4.70 -8.13 -4.53
C ILE A 82 4.69 -7.54 -5.96
N ASP A 83 3.77 -6.60 -6.20
CA ASP A 83 3.70 -5.82 -7.44
C ASP A 83 5.03 -5.09 -7.67
N SER A 84 5.87 -5.67 -8.54
CA SER A 84 7.27 -5.26 -8.70
C SER A 84 7.37 -3.82 -9.20
N GLY A 85 8.34 -3.07 -8.66
CA GLY A 85 8.52 -1.66 -8.99
C GLY A 85 7.46 -0.72 -8.41
N THR A 86 6.53 -1.21 -7.58
CA THR A 86 5.48 -0.38 -6.98
C THR A 86 5.64 -0.18 -5.47
N LEU A 87 6.67 -0.75 -4.85
CA LEU A 87 6.94 -0.56 -3.43
C LEU A 87 7.28 0.90 -3.15
N GLN A 88 6.44 1.59 -2.36
CA GLN A 88 6.54 3.03 -2.14
C GLN A 88 6.96 3.37 -0.71
N TYR A 89 7.99 4.18 -0.58
CA TYR A 89 8.23 4.97 0.62
C TYR A 89 7.41 6.25 0.53
N THR A 90 6.45 6.41 1.42
CA THR A 90 5.46 7.48 1.35
C THR A 90 5.54 8.40 2.55
N HIS A 91 5.56 9.71 2.29
CA HIS A 91 5.55 10.77 3.28
C HIS A 91 4.26 11.58 3.22
N TYR A 92 3.72 11.89 4.40
CA TYR A 92 2.61 12.83 4.58
C TYR A 92 3.02 13.89 5.60
N GLY A 93 3.29 15.09 5.12
CA GLY A 93 3.47 16.29 5.95
C GLY A 93 2.16 17.02 6.24
N PRO A 94 2.22 18.20 6.89
CA PRO A 94 1.04 18.99 7.22
C PRO A 94 0.14 19.26 6.01
N ASN A 95 -1.17 19.08 6.19
CA ASN A 95 -2.21 19.17 5.16
C ASN A 95 -2.20 18.12 4.07
N GLN A 96 -1.27 17.15 4.10
CA GLN A 96 -1.26 16.05 3.18
C GLN A 96 -2.19 14.92 3.64
N PHE A 97 -2.72 14.15 2.67
CA PHE A 97 -3.74 13.14 2.87
C PHE A 97 -3.88 12.23 1.65
N TYR A 98 -4.59 11.12 1.80
CA TYR A 98 -5.11 10.34 0.70
C TYR A 98 -6.58 10.00 0.99
N ASN A 99 -7.47 10.44 0.13
CA ASN A 99 -8.91 10.28 0.30
C ASN A 99 -9.36 8.82 0.18
N TRP A 100 -10.63 8.56 0.45
CA TRP A 100 -11.24 7.23 0.35
C TRP A 100 -11.03 6.61 -1.03
N HIS A 101 -10.36 5.47 -1.07
CA HIS A 101 -10.08 4.70 -2.27
C HIS A 101 -10.03 3.20 -1.96
N ARG A 102 -9.88 2.40 -2.98
CA ARG A 102 -9.50 1.00 -2.97
C ARG A 102 -8.20 0.87 -3.75
N ASP A 103 -7.47 -0.18 -3.48
CA ASP A 103 -6.23 -0.47 -4.20
C ASP A 103 -6.45 -1.48 -5.33
N ASP A 104 -7.59 -2.17 -5.31
CA ASP A 104 -7.98 -3.04 -6.40
C ASP A 104 -8.31 -2.22 -7.64
N ASP A 105 -7.78 -2.64 -8.77
CA ASP A 105 -8.16 -2.09 -10.06
C ASP A 105 -9.42 -2.82 -10.57
N ILE A 106 -10.56 -2.42 -10.00
CA ILE A 106 -11.83 -3.08 -10.30
C ILE A 106 -12.17 -3.00 -11.80
N ASP A 107 -11.81 -1.92 -12.45
CA ASP A 107 -12.06 -1.74 -13.87
C ASP A 107 -11.22 -2.73 -14.70
N ARG A 108 -9.97 -2.98 -14.32
CA ARG A 108 -9.12 -4.01 -14.94
C ARG A 108 -9.57 -5.42 -14.60
N MET A 109 -10.06 -5.65 -13.39
CA MET A 109 -10.54 -6.98 -12.99
C MET A 109 -11.65 -7.51 -13.88
N TYR A 110 -12.52 -6.62 -14.38
CA TYR A 110 -13.69 -6.98 -15.20
C TYR A 110 -13.52 -6.68 -16.69
N THR A 111 -12.44 -6.00 -17.07
CA THR A 111 -12.18 -5.73 -18.49
C THR A 111 -11.76 -7.00 -19.22
N PRO A 112 -12.39 -7.38 -20.34
CA PRO A 112 -11.95 -8.52 -21.15
C PRO A 112 -10.50 -8.39 -21.60
N LYS A 113 -9.77 -9.51 -21.65
CA LYS A 113 -8.33 -9.55 -22.01
C LYS A 113 -8.01 -8.80 -23.30
N GLU A 114 -8.85 -8.93 -24.31
CA GLU A 114 -8.66 -8.30 -25.61
C GLU A 114 -8.67 -6.75 -25.53
N LYS A 115 -9.37 -6.19 -24.55
CA LYS A 115 -9.42 -4.73 -24.34
C LYS A 115 -8.24 -4.19 -23.53
N ILE A 116 -7.58 -5.03 -22.74
CA ILE A 116 -6.43 -4.63 -21.93
C ILE A 116 -5.19 -4.47 -22.80
N GLN A 117 -5.02 -5.34 -23.81
CA GLN A 117 -3.87 -5.32 -24.72
C GLN A 117 -3.78 -4.07 -25.59
N SER A 118 -4.89 -3.34 -25.80
CA SER A 118 -4.91 -2.14 -26.62
C SER A 118 -4.40 -0.86 -25.95
N ASN A 119 -4.16 -0.87 -24.64
CA ASN A 119 -3.74 0.30 -23.86
C ASN A 119 -2.31 0.19 -23.33
N SER A 120 -1.39 -0.34 -24.11
CA SER A 120 0.01 -0.65 -23.75
C SER A 120 0.94 0.54 -23.42
N ASN A 121 0.40 1.76 -23.32
CA ASN A 121 1.19 2.97 -22.99
C ASN A 121 1.12 3.37 -21.50
N ILE A 122 0.59 2.53 -20.64
CA ILE A 122 0.54 2.81 -19.21
C ILE A 122 1.77 2.13 -18.59
N GLY A 123 2.79 2.94 -18.29
CA GLY A 123 3.92 2.51 -17.46
C GLY A 123 3.39 2.02 -16.11
N GLY A 124 3.44 0.76 -15.87
CA GLY A 124 3.00 0.06 -14.70
C GLY A 124 3.14 -1.43 -14.95
N ASP A 125 3.34 -2.14 -13.95
CA ASP A 125 3.37 -3.55 -13.74
C ASP A 125 3.03 -4.43 -14.95
N GLN A 126 4.03 -5.11 -15.48
CA GLN A 126 3.88 -6.00 -16.63
C GLN A 126 2.85 -7.12 -16.38
N LEU A 127 2.72 -7.59 -15.14
CA LEU A 127 1.76 -8.63 -14.76
C LEU A 127 0.31 -8.09 -14.79
N ALA A 128 0.08 -6.86 -14.32
CA ALA A 128 -1.22 -6.21 -14.45
C ALA A 128 -1.57 -5.85 -15.90
N ILE A 129 -0.56 -5.48 -16.71
CA ILE A 129 -0.73 -5.18 -18.14
C ILE A 129 -1.24 -6.40 -18.92
N GLN A 130 -0.81 -7.61 -18.58
CA GLN A 130 -1.27 -8.84 -19.22
C GLN A 130 -2.72 -9.19 -18.85
N GLY A 131 -3.33 -8.46 -17.89
CA GLY A 131 -4.73 -8.66 -17.52
C GLY A 131 -5.03 -10.00 -16.85
N GLU A 132 -4.01 -10.74 -16.48
CA GLU A 132 -4.13 -12.04 -15.82
C GLU A 132 -4.02 -11.93 -14.31
N MET A 133 -3.37 -10.87 -13.83
CA MET A 133 -3.12 -10.61 -12.43
C MET A 133 -3.91 -9.40 -11.93
N VAL A 134 -4.28 -9.47 -10.66
CA VAL A 134 -4.96 -8.38 -9.94
C VAL A 134 -4.33 -8.23 -8.57
N ARG A 135 -4.44 -7.03 -7.99
CA ARG A 135 -4.05 -6.79 -6.60
C ARG A 135 -5.00 -7.54 -5.67
N LYS A 136 -4.44 -8.44 -4.88
CA LYS A 136 -5.17 -9.27 -3.91
C LYS A 136 -5.08 -8.69 -2.51
N LEU A 137 -3.88 -8.35 -2.10
CA LEU A 137 -3.59 -7.78 -0.80
C LEU A 137 -2.83 -6.48 -0.97
N SER A 138 -3.06 -5.58 -0.05
CA SER A 138 -2.29 -4.36 0.14
C SER A 138 -1.63 -4.40 1.51
N PHE A 139 -0.51 -3.73 1.67
CA PHE A 139 0.10 -3.59 2.98
C PHE A 139 0.63 -2.19 3.22
N SER A 140 0.71 -1.82 4.48
CA SER A 140 1.30 -0.58 4.96
C SER A 140 2.15 -0.86 6.19
N LEU A 141 3.44 -0.55 6.13
CA LEU A 141 4.37 -0.58 7.25
C LEU A 141 4.53 0.84 7.80
N GLN A 142 4.18 1.02 9.07
CA GLN A 142 4.27 2.30 9.77
C GLN A 142 5.70 2.57 10.25
N LEU A 143 6.31 3.65 9.78
CA LEU A 143 7.69 4.01 10.13
C LEU A 143 7.77 5.15 11.14
N SER A 144 6.83 6.10 11.17
CA SER A 144 6.79 7.15 12.20
C SER A 144 6.22 6.63 13.50
N ALA A 145 6.75 7.11 14.63
CA ALA A 145 6.15 6.89 15.94
C ALA A 145 4.85 7.71 16.09
N PRO A 146 3.90 7.30 16.94
CA PRO A 146 2.63 8.00 17.15
C PRO A 146 2.78 9.46 17.59
N GLU A 147 3.85 9.78 18.29
CA GLU A 147 4.21 11.11 18.79
C GLU A 147 4.79 12.04 17.73
N ASP A 148 5.33 11.50 16.64
CA ASP A 148 5.99 12.28 15.58
C ASP A 148 5.00 13.10 14.75
N TYR A 149 3.69 12.78 14.82
CA TYR A 149 2.69 13.46 14.00
C TYR A 149 1.29 13.42 14.64
N ARG A 150 0.46 14.36 14.22
CA ARG A 150 -0.96 14.45 14.60
C ARG A 150 -1.84 14.36 13.35
N GLY A 151 -2.96 13.66 13.44
CA GLY A 151 -3.75 13.27 12.27
C GLY A 151 -3.06 12.14 11.50
N GLY A 152 -3.31 12.03 10.22
CA GLY A 152 -2.63 11.05 9.35
C GLY A 152 -2.96 9.58 9.66
N GLU A 153 -4.02 9.31 10.40
CA GLU A 153 -4.45 7.95 10.72
C GLU A 153 -4.82 7.20 9.43
N LEU A 154 -4.36 5.94 9.31
CA LEU A 154 -4.89 5.00 8.33
C LEU A 154 -6.25 4.52 8.83
N GLU A 155 -7.28 4.75 8.02
CA GLU A 155 -8.67 4.49 8.37
C GLU A 155 -9.31 3.60 7.31
N PHE A 156 -10.07 2.61 7.77
CA PHE A 156 -10.78 1.64 6.96
C PHE A 156 -12.28 1.77 7.15
N ILE A 157 -13.04 1.24 6.21
CA ILE A 157 -14.48 1.00 6.36
C ILE A 157 -14.72 -0.50 6.45
N ASP A 158 -15.39 -0.93 7.52
CA ASP A 158 -15.76 -2.33 7.70
C ASP A 158 -16.95 -2.74 6.82
N ASN A 159 -17.31 -4.02 6.86
CA ASN A 159 -18.43 -4.61 6.11
C ASN A 159 -19.80 -4.10 6.57
N MET A 160 -19.89 -3.42 7.72
CA MET A 160 -21.10 -2.73 8.20
C MET A 160 -21.08 -1.23 7.85
N ASN A 161 -20.17 -0.80 6.99
CA ASN A 161 -19.95 0.58 6.57
C ASN A 161 -19.55 1.53 7.71
N LYS A 162 -18.91 1.00 8.77
CA LYS A 162 -18.41 1.78 9.90
C LYS A 162 -16.92 2.04 9.75
N PRO A 163 -16.46 3.28 9.96
CA PRO A 163 -15.04 3.58 9.92
C PRO A 163 -14.34 3.11 11.21
N PHE A 164 -13.12 2.60 11.06
CA PHE A 164 -12.23 2.26 12.18
C PHE A 164 -10.78 2.63 11.84
N LEU A 165 -9.97 2.86 12.87
CA LEU A 165 -8.58 3.28 12.73
C LEU A 165 -7.64 2.08 12.86
N ALA A 166 -6.64 2.03 12.00
CA ALA A 166 -5.53 1.09 12.14
C ALA A 166 -4.61 1.48 13.32
N PRO A 167 -3.87 0.51 13.89
CA PRO A 167 -2.83 0.79 14.86
C PRO A 167 -1.77 1.75 14.30
N LYS A 168 -1.27 2.67 15.15
CA LYS A 168 -0.31 3.73 14.79
C LYS A 168 1.14 3.45 15.22
N GLN A 169 1.37 2.41 15.97
CA GLN A 169 2.70 2.12 16.53
C GLN A 169 3.73 1.93 15.42
N ARG A 170 4.91 2.54 15.59
CA ARG A 170 6.04 2.36 14.69
C ARG A 170 6.39 0.87 14.58
N GLY A 171 6.67 0.40 13.38
CA GLY A 171 6.92 -1.01 13.09
C GLY A 171 5.65 -1.85 12.89
N THR A 172 4.45 -1.28 13.02
CA THR A 172 3.23 -2.01 12.71
C THR A 172 3.08 -2.19 11.20
N MET A 173 3.08 -3.43 10.75
CA MET A 173 2.71 -3.81 9.39
C MET A 173 1.25 -4.25 9.36
N ILE A 174 0.48 -3.62 8.50
CA ILE A 174 -0.93 -3.91 8.29
C ILE A 174 -1.07 -4.51 6.91
N VAL A 175 -1.64 -5.70 6.81
CA VAL A 175 -1.98 -6.37 5.54
C VAL A 175 -3.49 -6.44 5.44
N PHE A 176 -4.05 -6.07 4.30
CA PHE A 176 -5.49 -6.02 4.10
C PHE A 176 -5.87 -6.37 2.66
N ASP A 177 -7.12 -6.79 2.47
CA ASP A 177 -7.68 -7.04 1.15
C ASP A 177 -7.71 -5.74 0.34
N SER A 178 -7.15 -5.76 -0.87
CA SER A 178 -7.05 -4.57 -1.73
C SER A 178 -8.40 -3.94 -2.08
N ARG A 179 -9.50 -4.69 -1.94
CA ARG A 179 -10.88 -4.21 -2.16
C ARG A 179 -11.45 -3.40 -0.99
N VAL A 180 -10.77 -3.38 0.15
CA VAL A 180 -11.25 -2.64 1.33
C VAL A 180 -11.08 -1.15 1.11
N ARG A 181 -12.16 -0.39 1.33
CA ARG A 181 -12.09 1.07 1.27
C ARG A 181 -11.30 1.60 2.45
N HIS A 182 -10.30 2.41 2.14
CA HIS A 182 -9.42 3.01 3.14
C HIS A 182 -8.98 4.41 2.74
N ARG A 183 -8.41 5.12 3.70
CA ARG A 183 -7.81 6.45 3.48
C ARG A 183 -6.69 6.73 4.46
N VAL A 184 -5.84 7.70 4.13
CA VAL A 184 -4.97 8.38 5.09
C VAL A 184 -5.60 9.72 5.42
N ARG A 185 -6.00 9.92 6.68
CA ARG A 185 -6.57 11.18 7.16
C ARG A 185 -5.55 12.30 6.99
N LYS A 186 -6.05 13.55 6.93
CA LYS A 186 -5.18 14.71 6.84
C LYS A 186 -4.24 14.79 8.04
N VAL A 187 -2.93 14.89 7.76
CA VAL A 187 -1.91 15.20 8.76
C VAL A 187 -2.09 16.65 9.21
N LYS A 188 -2.17 16.88 10.52
CA LYS A 188 -2.32 18.21 11.12
C LYS A 188 -0.98 18.86 11.41
N SER A 189 -0.02 18.05 11.89
CA SER A 189 1.37 18.48 12.18
C SER A 189 2.30 17.27 12.18
N GLY A 190 3.60 17.54 12.04
CA GLY A 190 4.63 16.49 12.00
C GLY A 190 4.71 15.78 10.66
N LEU A 191 5.38 14.63 10.64
CA LEU A 191 5.63 13.85 9.43
C LEU A 191 5.27 12.38 9.63
N ARG A 192 4.28 11.89 8.88
CA ARG A 192 3.97 10.46 8.82
C ARG A 192 4.74 9.82 7.68
N LYS A 193 5.51 8.79 8.00
CA LYS A 193 6.28 7.96 7.05
C LYS A 193 5.75 6.55 7.05
N SER A 194 5.64 5.94 5.89
CA SER A 194 5.23 4.53 5.74
C SER A 194 5.80 3.92 4.47
N ILE A 195 5.96 2.60 4.46
CA ILE A 195 6.14 1.85 3.22
C ILE A 195 4.80 1.22 2.88
N VAL A 196 4.40 1.34 1.62
CA VAL A 196 3.19 0.70 1.09
C VAL A 196 3.53 -0.12 -0.13
N GLY A 197 2.80 -1.21 -0.32
CA GLY A 197 2.95 -2.07 -1.49
C GLY A 197 1.73 -2.92 -1.69
N TRP A 198 1.70 -3.57 -2.84
CA TRP A 198 0.58 -4.39 -3.30
C TRP A 198 1.07 -5.78 -3.67
N VAL A 199 0.20 -6.74 -3.53
CA VAL A 199 0.47 -8.16 -3.78
C VAL A 199 -0.45 -8.66 -4.86
N MET A 200 0.15 -9.21 -5.88
CA MET A 200 -0.53 -9.69 -7.07
C MET A 200 -0.88 -11.17 -6.96
N GLY A 201 -1.96 -11.54 -7.61
CA GLY A 201 -2.37 -12.92 -7.80
C GLY A 201 -3.32 -13.03 -8.99
N PRO A 202 -3.68 -14.27 -9.41
CA PRO A 202 -4.60 -14.48 -10.50
C PRO A 202 -5.97 -13.86 -10.21
N ARG A 203 -6.72 -13.54 -11.26
CA ARG A 203 -8.08 -12.99 -11.12
C ARG A 203 -8.94 -13.85 -10.18
N TRP A 204 -9.87 -13.20 -9.51
CA TRP A 204 -10.88 -13.89 -8.71
C TRP A 204 -11.73 -14.80 -9.62
N LYS A 205 -11.94 -16.03 -9.18
CA LYS A 205 -12.79 -17.02 -9.86
C LYS A 205 -14.21 -16.96 -9.32
#